data_b4af287c54ba3fcf35466177afa42059
#
_entry.id   b4af287c54ba3fcf35466177afa42059
#
_cell.length_a   1.000
_cell.length_b   1.000
_cell.length_c   1.000
_cell.angle_alpha   90.00
_cell.angle_beta   90.00
_cell.angle_gamma   90.00
#
_symmetry.space_group_name_H-M   'P 1'
#
loop_
_entity.id
_entity.type
_entity.pdbx_description
1 polymer ?
#
loop_
_entity_poly.entity_id
_entity_poly.type
_entity_poly.pdbx_seq_one_letter_code
_entity_poly.pdbx_strand_id
1 'polypeptide(L)'
;IQLCFVIFPRDIEHILMGNKAKNINGIRNLIRADGSPKYSMICMVAGAVVNTILDPIFIFVFQWGMFGAALATILGQILSFLLAIRYLWAFRTITLEKECFRPDWRDGLHTLSMGISSSVNQIAITIVQVVLNNSLTYYGAMSVYGEDIPLAACGIVMKTNAILLSIIVGISQGVQPIIGFNYGARKYDRVKQAYLLAIRWNFVISAVGFLLFQLFPRPIISIFGSGEELYFDFAVLFMRTFLFMVIVNGVQVLSSSFFTAIGKALKGLLLSLTRQVFFLIPLILILPLWLGIFGVLLAGPIADFIAFVVSVLLVKKEFSILKEQADAVS
;
A
#
# COMPACT_ATOMS: atom_id res chain seq x y z
N ILE A 1 12.82 0.58 9.12
CA ILE A 1 11.97 -0.20 10.06
C ILE A 1 11.64 -1.58 9.50
N GLN A 2 11.35 -1.75 8.19
CA GLN A 2 11.16 -3.09 7.58
C GLN A 2 12.46 -3.91 7.44
N LEU A 3 13.62 -3.29 7.35
CA LEU A 3 14.91 -3.99 7.29
C LEU A 3 15.32 -4.63 8.64
N CYS A 4 14.83 -4.12 9.77
CA CYS A 4 15.06 -4.75 11.08
C CYS A 4 14.33 -6.08 11.24
N PHE A 5 13.28 -6.36 10.44
CA PHE A 5 12.50 -7.59 10.52
C PHE A 5 13.13 -8.79 9.81
N VAL A 6 14.17 -8.60 9.00
CA VAL A 6 14.79 -9.69 8.19
C VAL A 6 15.87 -10.46 8.95
N ILE A 7 16.39 -9.93 10.06
CA ILE A 7 17.59 -10.46 10.74
C ILE A 7 17.29 -11.14 12.09
N PHE A 8 16.05 -11.07 12.60
CA PHE A 8 15.72 -11.73 13.88
C PHE A 8 15.30 -13.19 13.70
N PRO A 9 15.65 -14.09 14.65
CA PRO A 9 15.25 -15.49 14.59
C PRO A 9 13.74 -15.61 14.50
N ARG A 10 13.26 -16.27 13.46
CA ARG A 10 11.84 -16.54 13.15
C ARG A 10 11.01 -17.06 14.32
N ASP A 11 11.63 -17.63 15.32
CA ASP A 11 10.98 -18.32 16.43
C ASP A 11 10.31 -17.38 17.44
N ILE A 12 10.89 -16.20 17.72
CA ILE A 12 10.27 -15.22 18.64
C ILE A 12 9.12 -14.48 17.96
N GLU A 13 9.22 -14.22 16.67
CA GLU A 13 8.16 -13.60 15.86
C GLU A 13 6.94 -14.52 15.71
N HIS A 14 7.16 -15.82 15.56
CA HIS A 14 6.09 -16.83 15.43
C HIS A 14 5.32 -17.05 16.73
N ILE A 15 5.97 -17.02 17.88
CA ILE A 15 5.34 -17.32 19.17
C ILE A 15 4.58 -16.12 19.75
N LEU A 16 5.09 -14.87 19.57
CA LEU A 16 4.48 -13.66 20.15
C LEU A 16 3.66 -12.83 19.17
N MET A 17 3.95 -12.84 17.87
CA MET A 17 3.37 -11.93 16.89
C MET A 17 2.54 -12.57 15.76
N GLY A 18 2.78 -13.83 15.41
CA GLY A 18 2.23 -14.43 14.18
C GLY A 18 0.71 -14.35 14.04
N ASN A 19 -0.02 -14.53 15.13
CA ASN A 19 -1.48 -14.47 15.14
C ASN A 19 -2.05 -13.15 15.65
N LYS A 20 -1.36 -12.42 16.55
CA LYS A 20 -1.92 -11.20 17.18
C LYS A 20 -1.85 -9.97 16.28
N ALA A 21 -0.77 -9.79 15.52
CA ALA A 21 -0.62 -8.63 14.63
C ALA A 21 -1.58 -8.70 13.43
N LYS A 22 -1.85 -9.89 12.89
CA LYS A 22 -2.86 -10.09 11.84
C LYS A 22 -4.27 -9.79 12.35
N ASN A 23 -4.58 -10.14 13.61
CA ASN A 23 -5.86 -9.87 14.23
C ASN A 23 -6.09 -8.38 14.51
N ILE A 24 -5.05 -7.59 14.79
CA ILE A 24 -5.18 -6.13 15.05
C ILE A 24 -5.72 -5.40 13.81
N ASN A 25 -5.23 -5.71 12.62
CA ASN A 25 -5.70 -5.09 11.38
C ASN A 25 -7.16 -5.48 11.08
N GLY A 26 -7.53 -6.74 11.32
CA GLY A 26 -8.91 -7.22 11.18
C GLY A 26 -9.85 -6.47 12.11
N ILE A 27 -9.52 -6.37 13.39
CA ILE A 27 -10.35 -5.65 14.39
C ILE A 27 -10.49 -4.17 14.01
N ARG A 28 -9.42 -3.50 13.57
CA ARG A 28 -9.48 -2.10 13.13
C ARG A 28 -10.39 -1.90 11.92
N ASN A 29 -10.41 -2.84 10.98
CA ASN A 29 -11.32 -2.79 9.85
C ASN A 29 -12.78 -2.98 10.28
N LEU A 30 -13.05 -3.86 11.25
CA LEU A 30 -14.37 -4.02 11.87
C LEU A 30 -14.82 -2.72 12.56
N ILE A 31 -13.94 -2.06 13.33
CA ILE A 31 -14.24 -0.77 13.97
C ILE A 31 -14.58 0.31 12.93
N ARG A 32 -13.90 0.31 11.78
CA ARG A 32 -14.23 1.24 10.67
C ARG A 32 -15.59 0.92 10.06
N ALA A 33 -15.90 -0.36 9.87
CA ALA A 33 -17.18 -0.81 9.33
C ALA A 33 -18.35 -0.50 10.28
N ASP A 34 -18.11 -0.54 11.61
CA ASP A 34 -19.07 -0.15 12.65
C ASP A 34 -19.31 1.38 12.75
N GLY A 35 -18.80 2.16 11.77
CA GLY A 35 -19.02 3.60 11.69
C GLY A 35 -18.13 4.45 12.61
N SER A 36 -17.09 3.88 13.21
CA SER A 36 -16.16 4.58 14.12
C SER A 36 -14.73 4.68 13.57
N PRO A 37 -14.49 5.25 12.36
CA PRO A 37 -13.16 5.35 11.79
C PRO A 37 -12.18 6.19 12.63
N LYS A 38 -12.69 7.18 13.37
CA LYS A 38 -11.89 8.01 14.30
C LYS A 38 -11.27 7.16 15.41
N TYR A 39 -12.02 6.23 15.99
CA TYR A 39 -11.50 5.36 17.04
C TYR A 39 -10.44 4.39 16.49
N SER A 40 -10.66 3.80 15.33
CA SER A 40 -9.67 2.98 14.63
C SER A 40 -8.36 3.75 14.39
N MET A 41 -8.46 5.03 14.01
CA MET A 41 -7.30 5.91 13.85
C MET A 41 -6.58 6.13 15.20
N ILE A 42 -7.32 6.43 16.27
CA ILE A 42 -6.74 6.64 17.60
C ILE A 42 -5.96 5.41 18.06
N CYS A 43 -6.50 4.20 17.88
CA CYS A 43 -5.80 2.95 18.22
C CYS A 43 -4.46 2.83 17.50
N MET A 44 -4.42 3.21 16.21
CA MET A 44 -3.20 3.13 15.40
C MET A 44 -2.18 4.20 15.79
N VAL A 45 -2.64 5.44 15.95
CA VAL A 45 -1.79 6.58 16.31
C VAL A 45 -1.20 6.41 17.72
N ALA A 46 -2.00 5.97 18.69
CA ALA A 46 -1.53 5.72 20.05
C ALA A 46 -0.39 4.69 20.08
N GLY A 47 -0.53 3.58 19.35
CA GLY A 47 0.53 2.60 19.25
C GLY A 47 1.79 3.12 18.55
N ALA A 48 1.62 3.91 17.49
CA ALA A 48 2.75 4.52 16.77
C ALA A 48 3.48 5.56 17.64
N VAL A 49 2.75 6.40 18.37
CA VAL A 49 3.32 7.40 19.31
C VAL A 49 4.12 6.72 20.40
N VAL A 50 3.56 5.68 21.05
CA VAL A 50 4.28 4.93 22.07
C VAL A 50 5.53 4.27 21.52
N ASN A 51 5.46 3.65 20.35
CA ASN A 51 6.64 3.10 19.69
C ASN A 51 7.71 4.20 19.44
N THR A 52 7.33 5.34 18.85
CA THR A 52 8.24 6.45 18.55
C THR A 52 8.90 7.04 19.81
N ILE A 53 8.20 7.06 20.94
CA ILE A 53 8.76 7.54 22.21
C ILE A 53 9.68 6.50 22.84
N LEU A 54 9.30 5.21 22.80
CA LEU A 54 10.06 4.15 23.45
C LEU A 54 11.31 3.77 22.65
N ASP A 55 11.31 3.91 21.32
CA ASP A 55 12.46 3.60 20.46
C ASP A 55 13.73 4.34 20.93
N PRO A 56 13.77 5.70 21.04
CA PRO A 56 14.94 6.40 21.51
C PRO A 56 15.32 6.03 22.96
N ILE A 57 14.33 5.81 23.82
CA ILE A 57 14.59 5.46 25.23
C ILE A 57 15.31 4.12 25.33
N PHE A 58 14.81 3.10 24.63
CA PHE A 58 15.39 1.77 24.69
C PHE A 58 16.73 1.66 23.93
N ILE A 59 16.88 2.42 22.84
CA ILE A 59 18.11 2.38 22.04
C ILE A 59 19.22 3.21 22.70
N PHE A 60 18.94 4.44 23.11
CA PHE A 60 19.97 5.38 23.56
C PHE A 60 20.15 5.42 25.09
N VAL A 61 19.04 5.36 25.88
CA VAL A 61 19.13 5.44 27.35
C VAL A 61 19.47 4.08 27.95
N PHE A 62 18.73 3.03 27.56
CA PHE A 62 19.00 1.67 28.04
C PHE A 62 20.09 0.93 27.25
N GLN A 63 20.51 1.48 26.11
CA GLN A 63 21.54 0.90 25.24
C GLN A 63 21.25 -0.54 24.77
N TRP A 64 19.98 -0.91 24.67
CA TRP A 64 19.57 -2.26 24.24
C TRP A 64 19.63 -2.45 22.71
N GLY A 65 20.05 -1.43 21.95
CA GLY A 65 20.24 -1.51 20.51
C GLY A 65 19.01 -2.04 19.77
N MET A 66 19.22 -3.04 18.92
CA MET A 66 18.12 -3.63 18.10
C MET A 66 17.05 -4.35 18.94
N PHE A 67 17.41 -4.94 20.08
CA PHE A 67 16.47 -5.56 21.00
C PHE A 67 15.50 -4.52 21.58
N GLY A 68 16.02 -3.35 21.94
CA GLY A 68 15.19 -2.22 22.43
C GLY A 68 14.18 -1.75 21.38
N ALA A 69 14.60 -1.59 20.12
CA ALA A 69 13.71 -1.22 19.03
C ALA A 69 12.60 -2.27 18.80
N ALA A 70 12.94 -3.56 18.86
CA ALA A 70 11.95 -4.63 18.74
C ALA A 70 10.94 -4.59 19.90
N LEU A 71 11.40 -4.40 21.12
CA LEU A 71 10.54 -4.32 22.31
C LEU A 71 9.61 -3.11 22.27
N ALA A 72 10.09 -1.93 21.87
CA ALA A 72 9.27 -0.73 21.69
C ALA A 72 8.16 -0.96 20.66
N THR A 73 8.48 -1.63 19.54
CA THR A 73 7.49 -2.00 18.51
C THR A 73 6.42 -2.93 19.07
N ILE A 74 6.82 -3.95 19.86
CA ILE A 74 5.90 -4.88 20.50
C ILE A 74 4.96 -4.17 21.47
N LEU A 75 5.48 -3.29 22.31
CA LEU A 75 4.68 -2.53 23.28
C LEU A 75 3.68 -1.59 22.59
N GLY A 76 4.09 -0.90 21.52
CA GLY A 76 3.19 -0.09 20.71
C GLY A 76 2.06 -0.89 20.07
N GLN A 77 2.36 -2.12 19.58
CA GLN A 77 1.34 -3.01 19.04
C GLN A 77 0.40 -3.56 20.12
N ILE A 78 0.92 -3.93 21.29
CA ILE A 78 0.10 -4.39 22.43
C ILE A 78 -0.88 -3.29 22.83
N LEU A 79 -0.44 -2.04 22.95
CA LEU A 79 -1.33 -0.92 23.28
C LEU A 79 -2.42 -0.75 22.21
N SER A 80 -2.05 -0.74 20.92
CA SER A 80 -3.02 -0.69 19.81
C SER A 80 -4.06 -1.80 19.92
N PHE A 81 -3.63 -3.01 20.29
CA PHE A 81 -4.49 -4.18 20.41
C PHE A 81 -5.45 -4.05 21.60
N LEU A 82 -4.96 -3.63 22.76
CA LEU A 82 -5.78 -3.43 23.95
C LEU A 82 -6.86 -2.37 23.72
N LEU A 83 -6.51 -1.26 23.07
CA LEU A 83 -7.47 -0.23 22.69
C LEU A 83 -8.52 -0.76 21.71
N ALA A 84 -8.09 -1.56 20.72
CA ALA A 84 -9.00 -2.16 19.75
C ALA A 84 -9.95 -3.19 20.38
N ILE A 85 -9.46 -4.05 21.30
CA ILE A 85 -10.30 -5.00 22.03
C ILE A 85 -11.32 -4.28 22.93
N ARG A 86 -10.91 -3.20 23.59
CA ARG A 86 -11.85 -2.43 24.41
C ARG A 86 -13.06 -1.97 23.62
N TYR A 87 -12.88 -1.64 22.33
CA TYR A 87 -13.99 -1.26 21.47
C TYR A 87 -14.93 -2.42 21.15
N LEU A 88 -14.44 -3.66 21.09
CA LEU A 88 -15.27 -4.83 20.83
C LEU A 88 -16.36 -5.03 21.88
N TRP A 89 -16.15 -4.55 23.10
CA TRP A 89 -17.17 -4.59 24.17
C TRP A 89 -18.19 -3.45 24.07
N ALA A 90 -17.95 -2.47 23.19
CA ALA A 90 -18.76 -1.27 23.01
C ALA A 90 -19.24 -1.13 21.55
N PHE A 91 -19.45 -2.24 20.84
CA PHE A 91 -20.03 -2.21 19.49
C PHE A 91 -21.36 -1.46 19.49
N ARG A 92 -21.55 -0.58 18.50
CA ARG A 92 -22.75 0.25 18.36
C ARG A 92 -23.81 -0.40 17.49
N THR A 93 -23.38 -1.17 16.49
CA THR A 93 -24.24 -1.66 15.41
C THR A 93 -24.50 -3.17 15.52
N ILE A 94 -23.62 -3.91 16.21
CA ILE A 94 -23.67 -5.38 16.28
C ILE A 94 -23.76 -5.80 17.74
N THR A 95 -24.84 -6.51 18.11
CA THR A 95 -24.92 -7.26 19.36
C THR A 95 -24.23 -8.60 19.17
N LEU A 96 -23.14 -8.84 19.92
CA LEU A 96 -22.42 -10.12 19.89
C LEU A 96 -23.25 -11.17 20.63
N GLU A 97 -24.04 -11.93 19.90
CA GLU A 97 -24.76 -13.10 20.42
C GLU A 97 -23.91 -14.35 20.34
N LYS A 98 -24.18 -15.34 21.20
CA LYS A 98 -23.43 -16.61 21.17
C LYS A 98 -23.48 -17.33 19.83
N GLU A 99 -24.51 -17.08 19.05
CA GLU A 99 -24.67 -17.64 17.70
C GLU A 99 -23.65 -17.06 16.69
N CYS A 100 -23.15 -15.85 16.88
CA CYS A 100 -22.12 -15.24 16.05
C CYS A 100 -20.77 -15.98 16.13
N PHE A 101 -20.56 -16.82 17.14
CA PHE A 101 -19.34 -17.62 17.31
C PHE A 101 -19.42 -19.00 16.66
N ARG A 102 -20.54 -19.34 16.00
CA ARG A 102 -20.62 -20.57 15.23
C ARG A 102 -19.97 -20.36 13.86
N PRO A 103 -18.93 -21.13 13.50
CA PRO A 103 -18.26 -20.99 12.21
C PRO A 103 -19.21 -21.46 11.10
N ASP A 104 -19.62 -20.55 10.23
CA ASP A 104 -20.22 -20.91 8.95
C ASP A 104 -19.13 -21.07 7.90
N TRP A 105 -18.97 -22.31 7.40
CA TRP A 105 -17.97 -22.62 6.39
C TRP A 105 -18.18 -21.87 5.07
N ARG A 106 -19.39 -21.50 4.76
CA ARG A 106 -19.72 -20.79 3.52
C ARG A 106 -19.24 -19.35 3.57
N ASP A 107 -19.48 -18.66 4.67
CA ASP A 107 -19.00 -17.30 4.92
C ASP A 107 -17.48 -17.29 5.14
N GLY A 108 -16.96 -18.35 5.78
CA GLY A 108 -15.52 -18.55 5.95
C GLY A 108 -14.78 -18.67 4.61
N LEU A 109 -15.29 -19.47 3.68
CA LEU A 109 -14.72 -19.62 2.34
C LEU A 109 -14.82 -18.32 1.51
N HIS A 110 -15.90 -17.57 1.64
CA HIS A 110 -16.04 -16.28 0.96
C HIS A 110 -15.02 -15.26 1.50
N THR A 111 -14.89 -15.18 2.80
CA THR A 111 -13.88 -14.32 3.47
C THR A 111 -12.46 -14.73 3.10
N LEU A 112 -12.18 -16.03 3.03
CA LEU A 112 -10.88 -16.57 2.61
C LEU A 112 -10.57 -16.21 1.16
N SER A 113 -11.54 -16.29 0.26
CA SER A 113 -11.39 -15.89 -1.15
C SER A 113 -11.01 -14.41 -1.29
N MET A 114 -11.60 -13.53 -0.48
CA MET A 114 -11.23 -12.11 -0.45
C MET A 114 -9.81 -11.91 0.11
N GLY A 115 -9.44 -12.66 1.15
CA GLY A 115 -8.10 -12.62 1.75
C GLY A 115 -7.00 -13.12 0.81
N ILE A 116 -7.27 -14.17 0.03
CA ILE A 116 -6.35 -14.69 -1.00
C ILE A 116 -6.01 -13.62 -2.02
N SER A 117 -7.00 -12.83 -2.47
CA SER A 117 -6.77 -11.73 -3.41
C SER A 117 -5.74 -10.71 -2.89
N SER A 118 -5.85 -10.34 -1.62
CA SER A 118 -4.88 -9.42 -0.99
C SER A 118 -3.49 -10.05 -0.82
N SER A 119 -3.44 -11.34 -0.49
CA SER A 119 -2.18 -12.09 -0.34
C SER A 119 -1.44 -12.23 -1.65
N VAL A 120 -2.15 -12.58 -2.73
CA VAL A 120 -1.58 -12.67 -4.09
C VAL A 120 -1.00 -11.33 -4.53
N ASN A 121 -1.72 -10.23 -4.26
CA ASN A 121 -1.20 -8.89 -4.57
C ASN A 121 0.09 -8.57 -3.79
N GLN A 122 0.17 -8.93 -2.51
CA GLN A 122 1.37 -8.69 -1.70
C GLN A 122 2.56 -9.55 -2.16
N ILE A 123 2.31 -10.80 -2.54
CA ILE A 123 3.34 -11.67 -3.13
C ILE A 123 3.85 -11.06 -4.45
N ALA A 124 2.96 -10.58 -5.30
CA ALA A 124 3.32 -9.94 -6.56
C ALA A 124 4.23 -8.72 -6.35
N ILE A 125 3.91 -7.85 -5.37
CA ILE A 125 4.76 -6.70 -5.01
C ILE A 125 6.16 -7.16 -4.57
N THR A 126 6.24 -8.22 -3.77
CA THR A 126 7.52 -8.77 -3.30
C THR A 126 8.35 -9.32 -4.46
N ILE A 127 7.73 -10.05 -5.39
CA ILE A 127 8.41 -10.57 -6.58
C ILE A 127 8.94 -9.41 -7.44
N VAL A 128 8.14 -8.38 -7.67
CA VAL A 128 8.58 -7.17 -8.39
C VAL A 128 9.80 -6.55 -7.73
N GLN A 129 9.81 -6.43 -6.39
CA GLN A 129 10.93 -5.85 -5.66
C GLN A 129 12.21 -6.67 -5.85
N VAL A 130 12.11 -7.99 -5.81
CA VAL A 130 13.25 -8.90 -6.06
C VAL A 130 13.76 -8.75 -7.50
N VAL A 131 12.86 -8.79 -8.48
CA VAL A 131 13.23 -8.65 -9.91
C VAL A 131 13.86 -7.29 -10.17
N LEU A 132 13.28 -6.21 -9.62
CA LEU A 132 13.80 -4.86 -9.77
C LEU A 132 15.22 -4.73 -9.18
N ASN A 133 15.42 -5.21 -7.95
CA ASN A 133 16.72 -5.15 -7.28
C ASN A 133 17.78 -5.95 -8.07
N ASN A 134 17.46 -7.18 -8.48
CA ASN A 134 18.38 -7.99 -9.27
C ASN A 134 18.74 -7.35 -10.61
N SER A 135 17.76 -6.77 -11.30
CA SER A 135 17.99 -6.08 -12.58
C SER A 135 18.84 -4.83 -12.38
N LEU A 136 18.61 -4.05 -11.32
CA LEU A 136 19.43 -2.87 -11.02
C LEU A 136 20.88 -3.24 -10.66
N THR A 137 21.10 -4.31 -9.90
CA THR A 137 22.44 -4.81 -9.60
C THR A 137 23.14 -5.27 -10.87
N TYR A 138 22.48 -6.13 -11.68
CA TYR A 138 23.08 -6.69 -12.88
C TYR A 138 23.43 -5.62 -13.94
N TYR A 139 22.50 -4.77 -14.29
CA TYR A 139 22.74 -3.71 -15.29
C TYR A 139 23.51 -2.53 -14.72
N GLY A 140 23.48 -2.35 -13.39
CA GLY A 140 24.34 -1.40 -12.67
C GLY A 140 25.80 -1.75 -12.82
N ALA A 141 26.16 -3.02 -12.60
CA ALA A 141 27.53 -3.54 -12.78
C ALA A 141 28.09 -3.31 -14.19
N MET A 142 27.22 -3.32 -15.20
CA MET A 142 27.58 -3.06 -16.59
C MET A 142 27.59 -1.56 -16.95
N SER A 143 27.26 -0.68 -16.04
CA SER A 143 27.20 0.76 -16.21
C SER A 143 28.33 1.47 -15.44
N VAL A 144 28.46 2.77 -15.66
CA VAL A 144 29.40 3.62 -14.91
C VAL A 144 29.07 3.75 -13.43
N TYR A 145 27.86 3.34 -13.01
CA TYR A 145 27.37 3.50 -11.64
C TYR A 145 27.72 2.34 -10.71
N GLY A 146 28.17 1.19 -11.25
CA GLY A 146 28.46 -0.01 -10.44
C GLY A 146 27.19 -0.67 -9.88
N GLU A 147 27.37 -1.66 -8.99
CA GLU A 147 26.27 -2.46 -8.43
C GLU A 147 25.54 -1.73 -7.29
N ASP A 148 26.28 -1.01 -6.45
CA ASP A 148 25.80 -0.47 -5.18
C ASP A 148 24.96 0.80 -5.34
N ILE A 149 25.38 1.71 -6.24
CA ILE A 149 24.72 3.01 -6.43
C ILE A 149 23.28 2.85 -6.88
N PRO A 150 22.95 2.03 -7.93
CA PRO A 150 21.57 1.85 -8.36
C PRO A 150 20.70 1.21 -7.29
N LEU A 151 21.22 0.27 -6.52
CA LEU A 151 20.50 -0.42 -5.47
C LEU A 151 20.17 0.53 -4.29
N ALA A 152 21.16 1.32 -3.86
CA ALA A 152 21.00 2.31 -2.80
C ALA A 152 19.99 3.41 -3.21
N ALA A 153 20.12 3.93 -4.44
CA ALA A 153 19.20 4.93 -4.99
C ALA A 153 17.75 4.38 -5.08
N CYS A 154 17.58 3.13 -5.56
CA CYS A 154 16.28 2.47 -5.59
C CYS A 154 15.65 2.43 -4.19
N GLY A 155 16.40 2.04 -3.17
CA GLY A 155 15.92 1.98 -1.79
C GLY A 155 15.34 3.32 -1.30
N ILE A 156 16.00 4.43 -1.61
CA ILE A 156 15.55 5.77 -1.20
C ILE A 156 14.34 6.24 -2.03
N VAL A 157 14.40 6.06 -3.34
CA VAL A 157 13.29 6.45 -4.24
C VAL A 157 12.02 5.66 -3.90
N MET A 158 12.14 4.35 -3.62
CA MET A 158 10.99 3.53 -3.22
C MET A 158 10.44 3.92 -1.85
N LYS A 159 11.27 4.27 -0.86
CA LYS A 159 10.83 4.79 0.43
C LYS A 159 10.08 6.11 0.29
N THR A 160 10.61 7.02 -0.53
CA THR A 160 9.97 8.32 -0.80
C THR A 160 8.61 8.13 -1.48
N ASN A 161 8.54 7.25 -2.49
CA ASN A 161 7.29 6.90 -3.16
C ASN A 161 6.29 6.24 -2.19
N ALA A 162 6.75 5.39 -1.27
CA ALA A 162 5.90 4.75 -0.27
C ALA A 162 5.19 5.76 0.66
N ILE A 163 5.83 6.89 0.98
CA ILE A 163 5.19 7.97 1.75
C ILE A 163 4.01 8.55 0.98
N LEU A 164 4.20 8.89 -0.30
CA LEU A 164 3.13 9.41 -1.15
C LEU A 164 2.01 8.38 -1.33
N LEU A 165 2.36 7.12 -1.63
CA LEU A 165 1.39 6.04 -1.80
C LEU A 165 0.59 5.79 -0.51
N SER A 166 1.17 5.95 0.67
CA SER A 166 0.47 5.79 1.94
C SER A 166 -0.69 6.78 2.09
N ILE A 167 -0.53 8.02 1.62
CA ILE A 167 -1.60 9.03 1.62
C ILE A 167 -2.71 8.63 0.65
N ILE A 168 -2.34 8.22 -0.57
CA ILE A 168 -3.28 7.78 -1.62
C ILE A 168 -4.09 6.55 -1.16
N VAL A 169 -3.41 5.57 -0.57
CA VAL A 169 -4.04 4.37 0.00
C VAL A 169 -4.95 4.74 1.17
N GLY A 170 -4.55 5.71 2.00
CA GLY A 170 -5.37 6.21 3.11
C GLY A 170 -6.72 6.77 2.63
N ILE A 171 -6.72 7.60 1.59
CA ILE A 171 -7.95 8.12 0.97
C ILE A 171 -8.79 6.98 0.39
N SER A 172 -8.15 6.07 -0.35
CA SER A 172 -8.83 4.95 -1.00
C SER A 172 -9.50 4.02 0.02
N GLN A 173 -8.84 3.73 1.14
CA GLN A 173 -9.41 2.94 2.24
C GLN A 173 -10.51 3.70 3.02
N GLY A 174 -10.39 5.03 3.13
CA GLY A 174 -11.41 5.86 3.78
C GLY A 174 -12.73 5.91 3.00
N VAL A 175 -12.64 5.90 1.68
CA VAL A 175 -13.82 5.93 0.79
C VAL A 175 -14.45 4.54 0.59
N GLN A 176 -13.69 3.47 0.78
CA GLN A 176 -14.15 2.09 0.57
C GLN A 176 -15.45 1.74 1.32
N PRO A 177 -15.61 2.00 2.63
CA PRO A 177 -16.87 1.72 3.33
C PRO A 177 -18.01 2.59 2.84
N ILE A 178 -17.76 3.84 2.43
CA ILE A 178 -18.79 4.74 1.88
C ILE A 178 -19.33 4.18 0.58
N ILE A 179 -18.45 3.72 -0.30
CA ILE A 179 -18.82 3.10 -1.57
C ILE A 179 -19.60 1.81 -1.32
N GLY A 180 -19.10 0.91 -0.47
CA GLY A 180 -19.73 -0.37 -0.17
C GLY A 180 -21.13 -0.21 0.41
N PHE A 181 -21.30 0.69 1.38
CA PHE A 181 -22.61 0.96 1.98
C PHE A 181 -23.64 1.53 0.98
N ASN A 182 -23.24 2.52 0.17
CA ASN A 182 -24.13 3.11 -0.82
C ASN A 182 -24.43 2.15 -1.98
N TYR A 183 -23.47 1.27 -2.34
CA TYR A 183 -23.68 0.23 -3.33
C TYR A 183 -24.71 -0.80 -2.84
N GLY A 184 -24.58 -1.29 -1.60
CA GLY A 184 -25.56 -2.17 -0.98
C GLY A 184 -26.96 -1.55 -0.86
N ALA A 185 -27.03 -0.25 -0.60
CA ALA A 185 -28.28 0.53 -0.58
C ALA A 185 -28.82 0.90 -1.98
N ARG A 186 -28.20 0.42 -3.07
CA ARG A 186 -28.53 0.71 -4.48
C ARG A 186 -28.52 2.20 -4.84
N LYS A 187 -27.80 3.03 -4.10
CA LYS A 187 -27.63 4.48 -4.34
C LYS A 187 -26.44 4.73 -5.25
N TYR A 188 -26.54 4.31 -6.51
CA TYR A 188 -25.41 4.29 -7.45
C TYR A 188 -24.87 5.69 -7.78
N ASP A 189 -25.69 6.72 -7.77
CA ASP A 189 -25.24 8.11 -7.97
C ASP A 189 -24.31 8.57 -6.84
N ARG A 190 -24.60 8.20 -5.59
CA ARG A 190 -23.72 8.49 -4.45
C ARG A 190 -22.39 7.72 -4.53
N VAL A 191 -22.43 6.48 -5.02
CA VAL A 191 -21.21 5.69 -5.30
C VAL A 191 -20.31 6.42 -6.29
N LYS A 192 -20.90 6.90 -7.41
CA LYS A 192 -20.18 7.66 -8.43
C LYS A 192 -19.62 8.97 -7.88
N GLN A 193 -20.41 9.73 -7.12
CA GLN A 193 -19.96 10.98 -6.50
C GLN A 193 -18.80 10.75 -5.53
N ALA A 194 -18.90 9.76 -4.65
CA ALA A 194 -17.85 9.41 -3.70
C ALA A 194 -16.54 9.00 -4.42
N TYR A 195 -16.64 8.19 -5.47
CA TYR A 195 -15.50 7.79 -6.29
C TYR A 195 -14.85 8.98 -7.00
N LEU A 196 -15.64 9.85 -7.63
CA LEU A 196 -15.12 11.03 -8.32
C LEU A 196 -14.48 12.04 -7.37
N LEU A 197 -15.03 12.22 -6.18
CA LEU A 197 -14.43 13.07 -5.15
C LEU A 197 -13.08 12.51 -4.71
N ALA A 198 -13.00 11.20 -4.47
CA ALA A 198 -11.76 10.55 -4.09
C ALA A 198 -10.69 10.61 -5.20
N ILE A 199 -11.08 10.46 -6.47
CA ILE A 199 -10.15 10.64 -7.61
C ILE A 199 -9.58 12.06 -7.64
N ARG A 200 -10.42 13.07 -7.46
CA ARG A 200 -9.97 14.47 -7.47
C ARG A 200 -8.89 14.70 -6.41
N TRP A 201 -9.12 14.24 -5.18
CA TRP A 201 -8.14 14.39 -4.10
C TRP A 201 -6.89 13.55 -4.33
N ASN A 202 -7.01 12.32 -4.79
CA ASN A 202 -5.86 11.50 -5.15
C ASN A 202 -5.04 12.14 -6.27
N PHE A 203 -5.69 12.73 -7.28
CA PHE A 203 -5.02 13.43 -8.37
C PHE A 203 -4.26 14.66 -7.87
N VAL A 204 -4.87 15.48 -7.00
CA VAL A 204 -4.21 16.66 -6.41
C VAL A 204 -2.97 16.24 -5.62
N ILE A 205 -3.08 15.22 -4.77
CA ILE A 205 -1.96 14.72 -3.96
C ILE A 205 -0.87 14.13 -4.85
N SER A 206 -1.24 13.34 -5.86
CA SER A 206 -0.29 12.77 -6.81
C SER A 206 0.40 13.85 -7.65
N ALA A 207 -0.32 14.91 -8.02
CA ALA A 207 0.24 16.06 -8.74
C ALA A 207 1.25 16.83 -7.88
N VAL A 208 0.93 17.08 -6.61
CA VAL A 208 1.88 17.67 -5.65
C VAL A 208 3.11 16.79 -5.50
N GLY A 209 2.93 15.48 -5.30
CA GLY A 209 4.04 14.53 -5.22
C GLY A 209 4.89 14.52 -6.48
N PHE A 210 4.26 14.50 -7.66
CA PHE A 210 4.95 14.61 -8.94
C PHE A 210 5.81 15.87 -9.04
N LEU A 211 5.24 17.04 -8.72
CA LEU A 211 5.97 18.30 -8.73
C LEU A 211 7.16 18.28 -7.77
N LEU A 212 6.98 17.76 -6.56
CA LEU A 212 8.08 17.63 -5.59
C LEU A 212 9.20 16.72 -6.11
N PHE A 213 8.87 15.58 -6.72
CA PHE A 213 9.87 14.64 -7.24
C PHE A 213 10.57 15.15 -8.51
N GLN A 214 9.91 15.99 -9.32
CA GLN A 214 10.51 16.55 -10.52
C GLN A 214 11.32 17.81 -10.25
N LEU A 215 10.86 18.68 -9.34
CA LEU A 215 11.51 19.96 -9.07
C LEU A 215 12.58 19.88 -7.99
N PHE A 216 12.36 19.07 -6.96
CA PHE A 216 13.22 18.99 -5.78
C PHE A 216 13.76 17.58 -5.48
N PRO A 217 14.21 16.79 -6.48
CA PRO A 217 14.68 15.43 -6.23
C PRO A 217 15.93 15.40 -5.33
N ARG A 218 16.92 16.26 -5.62
CA ARG A 218 18.19 16.29 -4.88
C ARG A 218 18.02 16.64 -3.40
N PRO A 219 17.28 17.68 -3.00
CA PRO A 219 16.94 17.96 -1.60
C PRO A 219 16.24 16.78 -0.91
N ILE A 220 15.30 16.10 -1.59
CA ILE A 220 14.58 14.97 -1.02
C ILE A 220 15.54 13.81 -0.76
N ILE A 221 16.41 13.48 -1.70
CA ILE A 221 17.38 12.39 -1.58
C ILE A 221 18.37 12.71 -0.44
N SER A 222 18.83 13.96 -0.30
CA SER A 222 19.79 14.37 0.73
C SER A 222 19.25 14.25 2.16
N ILE A 223 17.93 14.23 2.37
CA ILE A 223 17.33 13.95 3.69
C ILE A 223 17.62 12.51 4.15
N PHE A 224 17.75 11.57 3.22
CA PHE A 224 17.90 10.16 3.52
C PHE A 224 19.36 9.69 3.58
N GLY A 225 20.30 10.48 3.10
CA GLY A 225 21.72 10.13 3.15
C GLY A 225 22.61 11.12 2.40
N SER A 226 23.90 11.03 2.69
CA SER A 226 24.98 11.71 1.96
C SER A 226 25.71 10.66 1.12
N GLY A 227 26.15 11.05 -0.06
CA GLY A 227 26.88 10.19 -0.98
C GLY A 227 27.74 11.01 -1.93
N GLU A 228 28.46 10.34 -2.80
CA GLU A 228 29.25 10.94 -3.88
C GLU A 228 28.35 11.61 -4.93
N GLU A 229 28.89 12.49 -5.73
CA GLU A 229 28.14 13.21 -6.79
C GLU A 229 27.48 12.22 -7.77
N LEU A 230 28.20 11.16 -8.14
CA LEU A 230 27.70 10.10 -9.02
C LEU A 230 26.43 9.40 -8.49
N TYR A 231 26.37 9.20 -7.15
CA TYR A 231 25.19 8.67 -6.49
C TYR A 231 23.98 9.62 -6.62
N PHE A 232 24.20 10.93 -6.37
CA PHE A 232 23.12 11.92 -6.50
C PHE A 232 22.62 12.03 -7.92
N ASP A 233 23.51 12.02 -8.92
CA ASP A 233 23.14 12.10 -10.33
C ASP A 233 22.25 10.91 -10.74
N PHE A 234 22.64 9.69 -10.36
CA PHE A 234 21.82 8.52 -10.64
C PHE A 234 20.50 8.53 -9.86
N ALA A 235 20.51 8.88 -8.59
CA ALA A 235 19.30 8.90 -7.76
C ALA A 235 18.29 9.95 -8.23
N VAL A 236 18.75 11.14 -8.67
CA VAL A 236 17.91 12.17 -9.30
C VAL A 236 17.32 11.67 -10.60
N LEU A 237 18.15 11.06 -11.45
CA LEU A 237 17.70 10.48 -12.71
C LEU A 237 16.64 9.40 -12.46
N PHE A 238 16.90 8.48 -11.51
CA PHE A 238 15.98 7.41 -11.15
C PHE A 238 14.67 7.97 -10.62
N MET A 239 14.70 8.93 -9.69
CA MET A 239 13.51 9.54 -9.14
C MET A 239 12.65 10.21 -10.21
N ARG A 240 13.27 11.02 -11.08
CA ARG A 240 12.57 11.73 -12.16
C ARG A 240 11.98 10.79 -13.19
N THR A 241 12.73 9.76 -13.58
CA THR A 241 12.30 8.84 -14.64
C THR A 241 11.28 7.83 -14.12
N PHE A 242 11.61 7.10 -13.06
CA PHE A 242 10.77 6.00 -12.56
C PHE A 242 9.45 6.49 -11.97
N LEU A 243 9.44 7.66 -11.31
CA LEU A 243 8.25 8.27 -10.73
C LEU A 243 7.55 9.27 -11.67
N PHE A 244 7.91 9.29 -12.95
CA PHE A 244 7.31 10.23 -13.91
C PHE A 244 5.79 10.10 -14.01
N MET A 245 5.26 8.89 -13.97
CA MET A 245 3.82 8.62 -14.05
C MET A 245 3.12 8.48 -12.69
N VAL A 246 3.78 8.91 -11.60
CA VAL A 246 3.17 8.84 -10.27
C VAL A 246 1.85 9.63 -10.17
N ILE A 247 1.68 10.64 -11.01
CA ILE A 247 0.47 11.47 -11.09
C ILE A 247 -0.80 10.65 -11.40
N VAL A 248 -0.69 9.57 -12.17
CA VAL A 248 -1.82 8.71 -12.55
C VAL A 248 -1.97 7.48 -11.64
N ASN A 249 -0.99 7.21 -10.81
CA ASN A 249 -0.96 6.00 -9.96
C ASN A 249 -2.11 5.96 -8.95
N GLY A 250 -2.53 7.13 -8.45
CA GLY A 250 -3.68 7.26 -7.55
C GLY A 250 -5.00 6.73 -8.14
N VAL A 251 -5.17 6.82 -9.45
CA VAL A 251 -6.37 6.30 -10.14
C VAL A 251 -6.42 4.78 -10.06
N GLN A 252 -5.31 4.10 -10.30
CA GLN A 252 -5.23 2.65 -10.25
C GLN A 252 -5.49 2.12 -8.84
N VAL A 253 -4.85 2.70 -7.81
CA VAL A 253 -5.02 2.29 -6.42
C VAL A 253 -6.47 2.45 -5.97
N LEU A 254 -7.09 3.59 -6.28
CA LEU A 254 -8.49 3.85 -5.96
C LEU A 254 -9.43 2.91 -6.72
N SER A 255 -9.16 2.63 -8.00
CA SER A 255 -9.99 1.74 -8.81
C SER A 255 -9.97 0.31 -8.31
N SER A 256 -8.80 -0.19 -7.89
CA SER A 256 -8.69 -1.51 -7.25
C SER A 256 -9.48 -1.58 -5.94
N SER A 257 -9.39 -0.54 -5.10
CA SER A 257 -10.16 -0.42 -3.86
C SER A 257 -11.67 -0.30 -4.12
N PHE A 258 -12.07 0.40 -5.18
CA PHE A 258 -13.47 0.52 -5.62
C PHE A 258 -14.07 -0.84 -5.98
N PHE A 259 -13.38 -1.65 -6.81
CA PHE A 259 -13.87 -2.97 -7.16
C PHE A 259 -13.98 -3.89 -5.95
N THR A 260 -13.06 -3.79 -5.01
CA THR A 260 -13.14 -4.54 -3.73
C THR A 260 -14.35 -4.08 -2.90
N ALA A 261 -14.62 -2.78 -2.84
CA ALA A 261 -15.74 -2.20 -2.09
C ALA A 261 -17.13 -2.64 -2.60
N ILE A 262 -17.26 -2.83 -3.92
CA ILE A 262 -18.52 -3.31 -4.55
C ILE A 262 -18.62 -4.85 -4.61
N GLY A 263 -17.74 -5.58 -3.88
CA GLY A 263 -17.75 -7.05 -3.83
C GLY A 263 -17.14 -7.75 -5.05
N LYS A 264 -16.55 -7.01 -6.01
CA LYS A 264 -15.91 -7.57 -7.21
C LYS A 264 -14.39 -7.69 -7.01
N ALA A 265 -13.98 -8.35 -5.92
CA ALA A 265 -12.58 -8.44 -5.47
C ALA A 265 -11.62 -8.99 -6.54
N LEU A 266 -12.06 -9.96 -7.36
CA LEU A 266 -11.26 -10.49 -8.47
C LEU A 266 -10.91 -9.42 -9.52
N LYS A 267 -11.84 -8.50 -9.85
CA LYS A 267 -11.54 -7.40 -10.76
C LYS A 267 -10.53 -6.44 -10.17
N GLY A 268 -10.63 -6.15 -8.87
CA GLY A 268 -9.65 -5.33 -8.15
C GLY A 268 -8.27 -5.98 -8.12
N LEU A 269 -8.20 -7.28 -7.87
CA LEU A 269 -6.97 -8.06 -7.91
C LEU A 269 -6.33 -8.04 -9.31
N LEU A 270 -7.10 -8.40 -10.35
CA LEU A 270 -6.60 -8.39 -11.72
C LEU A 270 -6.05 -7.02 -12.12
N LEU A 271 -6.73 -5.94 -11.72
CA LEU A 271 -6.28 -4.58 -11.99
C LEU A 271 -4.94 -4.27 -11.29
N SER A 272 -4.75 -4.72 -10.06
CA SER A 272 -3.49 -4.58 -9.33
C SER A 272 -2.37 -5.42 -9.94
N LEU A 273 -2.66 -6.69 -10.30
CA LEU A 273 -1.72 -7.60 -10.95
C LEU A 273 -1.34 -7.13 -12.36
N THR A 274 -2.25 -6.47 -13.08
CA THR A 274 -1.98 -5.91 -14.40
C THR A 274 -0.74 -5.01 -14.36
N ARG A 275 -0.66 -4.11 -13.39
CA ARG A 275 0.52 -3.26 -13.22
C ARG A 275 1.76 -4.06 -12.81
N GLN A 276 1.64 -4.89 -11.77
CA GLN A 276 2.79 -5.52 -11.13
C GLN A 276 3.35 -6.67 -11.97
N VAL A 277 2.51 -7.63 -12.32
CA VAL A 277 2.95 -8.90 -12.92
C VAL A 277 2.92 -8.85 -14.44
N PHE A 278 1.84 -8.32 -15.03
CA PHE A 278 1.66 -8.39 -16.48
C PHE A 278 2.48 -7.35 -17.25
N PHE A 279 2.76 -6.20 -16.64
CA PHE A 279 3.52 -5.15 -17.33
C PHE A 279 4.86 -4.85 -16.69
N LEU A 280 4.93 -4.60 -15.39
CA LEU A 280 6.16 -4.14 -14.76
C LEU A 280 7.26 -5.21 -14.81
N ILE A 281 6.98 -6.47 -14.48
CA ILE A 281 7.99 -7.55 -14.52
C ILE A 281 8.51 -7.76 -15.94
N PRO A 282 7.68 -7.97 -16.99
CA PRO A 282 8.19 -8.13 -18.35
C PRO A 282 8.98 -6.92 -18.84
N LEU A 283 8.53 -5.70 -18.52
CA LEU A 283 9.24 -4.49 -18.94
C LEU A 283 10.61 -4.36 -18.23
N ILE A 284 10.72 -4.70 -16.95
CA ILE A 284 12.01 -4.71 -16.23
C ILE A 284 12.98 -5.75 -16.83
N LEU A 285 12.48 -6.84 -17.40
CA LEU A 285 13.31 -7.89 -17.99
C LEU A 285 13.66 -7.60 -19.47
N ILE A 286 12.74 -7.01 -20.23
CA ILE A 286 12.87 -6.85 -21.68
C ILE A 286 13.56 -5.52 -22.04
N LEU A 287 13.13 -4.40 -21.48
CA LEU A 287 13.67 -3.08 -21.84
C LEU A 287 15.17 -2.94 -21.60
N PRO A 288 15.75 -3.48 -20.53
CA PRO A 288 17.19 -3.36 -20.30
C PRO A 288 18.06 -4.09 -21.32
N LEU A 289 17.51 -5.08 -22.06
CA LEU A 289 18.26 -5.76 -23.13
C LEU A 289 18.70 -4.79 -24.23
N TRP A 290 17.96 -3.70 -24.46
CA TRP A 290 18.28 -2.70 -25.49
C TRP A 290 18.77 -1.38 -24.89
N LEU A 291 18.29 -1.01 -23.70
CA LEU A 291 18.53 0.30 -23.10
C LEU A 291 19.43 0.24 -21.84
N GLY A 292 19.93 -0.95 -21.48
CA GLY A 292 20.74 -1.12 -20.27
C GLY A 292 19.96 -0.66 -19.02
N ILE A 293 20.65 -0.02 -18.09
CA ILE A 293 20.07 0.43 -16.82
C ILE A 293 18.90 1.42 -17.02
N PHE A 294 18.92 2.24 -18.07
CA PHE A 294 17.81 3.13 -18.43
C PHE A 294 16.52 2.39 -18.73
N GLY A 295 16.60 1.17 -19.29
CA GLY A 295 15.45 0.32 -19.52
C GLY A 295 14.73 -0.06 -18.24
N VAL A 296 15.47 -0.31 -17.15
CA VAL A 296 14.89 -0.57 -15.82
C VAL A 296 14.13 0.67 -15.31
N LEU A 297 14.70 1.85 -15.51
CA LEU A 297 14.07 3.11 -15.07
C LEU A 297 12.78 3.41 -15.83
N LEU A 298 12.74 3.13 -17.14
CA LEU A 298 11.57 3.38 -17.99
C LEU A 298 10.45 2.36 -17.80
N ALA A 299 10.75 1.18 -17.26
CA ALA A 299 9.73 0.15 -17.00
C ALA A 299 8.60 0.64 -16.07
N GLY A 300 8.93 1.46 -15.05
CA GLY A 300 7.97 2.02 -14.10
C GLY A 300 6.88 2.87 -14.80
N PRO A 301 7.25 3.99 -15.45
CA PRO A 301 6.28 4.87 -16.09
C PRO A 301 5.44 4.20 -17.18
N ILE A 302 6.03 3.30 -17.95
CA ILE A 302 5.29 2.57 -19.00
C ILE A 302 4.23 1.65 -18.37
N ALA A 303 4.60 0.89 -17.32
CA ALA A 303 3.66 0.04 -16.60
C ALA A 303 2.54 0.85 -15.94
N ASP A 304 2.88 1.99 -15.32
CA ASP A 304 1.91 2.89 -14.68
C ASP A 304 0.92 3.48 -15.69
N PHE A 305 1.40 3.90 -16.87
CA PHE A 305 0.54 4.42 -17.92
C PHE A 305 -0.45 3.37 -18.46
N ILE A 306 0.03 2.17 -18.73
CA ILE A 306 -0.83 1.08 -19.22
C ILE A 306 -1.86 0.70 -18.16
N ALA A 307 -1.44 0.57 -16.90
CA ALA A 307 -2.32 0.27 -15.78
C ALA A 307 -3.38 1.37 -15.58
N PHE A 308 -3.02 2.64 -15.77
CA PHE A 308 -3.96 3.76 -15.75
C PHE A 308 -5.03 3.62 -16.83
N VAL A 309 -4.64 3.36 -18.08
CA VAL A 309 -5.59 3.20 -19.20
C VAL A 309 -6.54 2.04 -18.91
N VAL A 310 -6.03 0.88 -18.49
CA VAL A 310 -6.85 -0.28 -18.13
C VAL A 310 -7.81 0.06 -16.99
N SER A 311 -7.34 0.78 -15.96
CA SER A 311 -8.17 1.20 -14.83
C SER A 311 -9.34 2.08 -15.27
N VAL A 312 -9.08 3.08 -16.11
CA VAL A 312 -10.11 4.01 -16.61
C VAL A 312 -11.15 3.26 -17.45
N LEU A 313 -10.71 2.35 -18.32
CA LEU A 313 -11.62 1.56 -19.17
C LEU A 313 -12.53 0.66 -18.34
N LEU A 314 -11.97 -0.06 -17.37
CA LEU A 314 -12.75 -0.95 -16.49
C LEU A 314 -13.74 -0.19 -15.63
N VAL A 315 -13.33 0.94 -15.05
CA VAL A 315 -14.23 1.77 -14.23
C VAL A 315 -15.33 2.41 -15.07
N LYS A 316 -15.03 2.93 -16.26
CA LYS A 316 -16.06 3.44 -17.18
C LYS A 316 -17.09 2.37 -17.52
N LYS A 317 -16.65 1.16 -17.85
CA LYS A 317 -17.54 0.03 -18.12
C LYS A 317 -18.40 -0.30 -16.90
N GLU A 318 -17.83 -0.30 -15.71
CA GLU A 318 -18.58 -0.59 -14.49
C GLU A 318 -19.65 0.48 -14.21
N PHE A 319 -19.32 1.76 -14.38
CA PHE A 319 -20.30 2.84 -14.21
C PHE A 319 -21.43 2.81 -15.25
N SER A 320 -21.17 2.33 -16.48
CA SER A 320 -22.25 2.09 -17.44
C SER A 320 -23.22 1.02 -16.94
N ILE A 321 -22.71 -0.10 -16.44
CA ILE A 321 -23.51 -1.18 -15.85
C ILE A 321 -24.32 -0.67 -14.65
N LEU A 322 -23.70 0.13 -13.77
CA LEU A 322 -24.39 0.70 -12.60
C LEU A 322 -25.52 1.65 -13.00
N LYS A 323 -25.34 2.41 -14.09
CA LYS A 323 -26.39 3.29 -14.63
C LYS A 323 -27.56 2.49 -15.16
N GLU A 324 -27.32 1.45 -15.97
CA GLU A 324 -28.37 0.56 -16.47
C GLU A 324 -29.15 -0.10 -15.33
N GLN A 325 -28.46 -0.49 -14.24
CA GLN A 325 -29.12 -1.03 -13.04
C GLN A 325 -29.94 0.01 -12.29
N ALA A 326 -29.52 1.27 -12.28
CA ALA A 326 -30.30 2.36 -11.68
C ALA A 326 -31.59 2.62 -12.46
N ASP A 327 -31.47 2.69 -13.81
CA ASP A 327 -32.59 2.95 -14.71
C ASP A 327 -33.62 1.79 -14.72
N ALA A 328 -33.17 0.55 -14.41
CA ALA A 328 -34.03 -0.62 -14.30
C ALA A 328 -34.82 -0.71 -12.97
N VAL A 329 -34.47 0.08 -11.95
CA VAL A 329 -35.10 0.09 -10.62
C VAL A 329 -35.99 1.34 -10.42
N SER A 330 -35.79 2.38 -11.25
CA SER A 330 -36.65 3.57 -11.31
C SER A 330 -37.93 3.30 -12.13
#